data_fe4b841a40afbf7c7c7f6e7b0be22897
#
_entry.id   fe4b841a40afbf7c7c7f6e7b0be22897
#
_cell.length_a   1.000
_cell.length_b   1.000
_cell.length_c   1.000
_cell.angle_alpha   90.00
_cell.angle_beta   90.00
_cell.angle_gamma   90.00
#
_symmetry.space_group_name_H-M   'P 1'
#
loop_
_entity.id
_entity.type
_entity.pdbx_description
1 polymer ?
#
loop_
_entity_poly.entity_id
_entity_poly.type
_entity_poly.pdbx_seq_one_letter_code
_entity_poly.pdbx_strand_id
1 'polypeptide(L)'
;LECKPTSKECHIYLTYTYNKVVKLPGMIIHLQSGPPIFEGDNSFFSELYLSQQARAFLENFQQSRKTGEQSRTLTREQIEERLENIIRSKGENGLNILRDRAREIAPALKMEKEFLALNKIISAMLSTQPVGILSSSVGKARALGEPFDSGRIAIFELLYDALAGNIYPEYVDKNTSRAAYQSFAFFESYFSNYIEGTIFDVEEARQIITTETPLPARNEDSHDVLGTYKLTSNPTEMSICPSSPSELIDLLFSRHAILLSARTNKNPGQFKNINNRAGDTEFVDWKLVMGTLKKGFDWYSMLQDPFARAIYMMFLVSEVHPFLDGNGRVARVM
;
A
#
# COMPACT_ATOMS: atom_id res chain seq x y z
N LEU A 1 14.69 5.90 -17.28
CA LEU A 1 15.23 7.21 -16.88
C LEU A 1 14.32 7.81 -15.81
N GLU A 2 14.49 7.38 -14.56
CA GLU A 2 13.83 8.03 -13.45
C GLU A 2 14.85 8.90 -12.74
N CYS A 3 14.76 10.21 -12.94
CA CYS A 3 15.44 11.17 -12.10
C CYS A 3 14.76 11.11 -10.72
N LYS A 4 15.52 10.96 -9.64
CA LYS A 4 14.96 11.02 -8.29
C LYS A 4 14.32 12.40 -8.10
N PRO A 5 13.06 12.50 -7.64
CA PRO A 5 12.35 13.77 -7.50
C PRO A 5 13.04 14.78 -6.56
N THR A 6 13.96 14.29 -5.72
CA THR A 6 14.68 15.06 -4.69
C THR A 6 16.06 15.55 -5.14
N SER A 7 16.58 15.10 -6.30
CA SER A 7 17.89 15.57 -6.76
C SER A 7 17.78 16.90 -7.49
N LYS A 8 18.66 17.84 -7.15
CA LYS A 8 18.78 19.14 -7.86
C LYS A 8 19.23 19.00 -9.31
N GLU A 9 19.85 17.88 -9.67
CA GLU A 9 20.38 17.59 -11.00
C GLU A 9 20.03 16.15 -11.38
N CYS A 10 19.54 15.94 -12.60
CA CYS A 10 19.28 14.61 -13.17
C CYS A 10 20.56 14.07 -13.83
N HIS A 11 21.03 12.91 -13.41
CA HIS A 11 22.17 12.23 -14.02
C HIS A 11 21.71 11.20 -15.06
N ILE A 12 22.09 11.41 -16.32
CA ILE A 12 21.80 10.49 -17.44
C ILE A 12 23.09 9.83 -17.88
N TYR A 13 23.09 8.51 -18.00
CA TYR A 13 24.23 7.73 -18.47
C TYR A 13 23.92 7.17 -19.86
N LEU A 14 24.76 7.50 -20.84
CA LEU A 14 24.64 7.03 -22.22
C LEU A 14 25.91 6.28 -22.61
N THR A 15 25.75 5.15 -23.26
CA THR A 15 26.84 4.42 -23.87
C THR A 15 27.21 5.09 -25.19
N TYR A 16 28.51 5.38 -25.38
CA TYR A 16 29.05 5.99 -26.57
C TYR A 16 30.46 5.46 -26.88
N THR A 17 31.09 5.98 -27.91
CA THR A 17 32.45 5.57 -28.32
C THR A 17 33.57 6.19 -27.49
N TYR A 18 33.28 7.25 -26.72
CA TYR A 18 34.23 7.92 -25.83
C TYR A 18 33.57 8.38 -24.52
N ASN A 19 34.42 8.75 -23.57
CA ASN A 19 33.98 9.27 -22.27
C ASN A 19 33.92 10.79 -22.28
N LYS A 20 32.77 11.37 -21.93
CA LYS A 20 32.59 12.83 -21.78
C LYS A 20 31.45 13.12 -20.81
N VAL A 21 31.58 14.22 -20.08
CA VAL A 21 30.49 14.75 -19.24
C VAL A 21 29.99 16.04 -19.88
N VAL A 22 28.67 16.12 -20.13
CA VAL A 22 28.01 17.31 -20.64
C VAL A 22 27.06 17.80 -19.54
N LYS A 23 27.24 19.04 -19.10
CA LYS A 23 26.43 19.72 -18.11
C LYS A 23 25.41 20.63 -18.78
N LEU A 24 24.13 20.42 -18.48
CA LEU A 24 23.02 21.25 -18.93
C LEU A 24 22.24 21.73 -17.67
N PRO A 25 21.47 22.81 -17.74
CA PRO A 25 20.65 23.24 -16.64
C PRO A 25 19.73 22.12 -16.15
N GLY A 26 19.86 21.72 -14.88
CA GLY A 26 19.07 20.63 -14.27
C GLY A 26 19.44 19.21 -14.70
N MET A 27 20.47 19.01 -15.55
CA MET A 27 20.82 17.71 -16.12
C MET A 27 22.31 17.55 -16.35
N ILE A 28 22.87 16.38 -16.00
CA ILE A 28 24.25 16.00 -16.31
C ILE A 28 24.24 14.71 -17.13
N ILE A 29 24.77 14.78 -18.36
CA ILE A 29 24.86 13.62 -19.25
C ILE A 29 26.28 13.05 -19.18
N HIS A 30 26.38 11.79 -18.83
CA HIS A 30 27.63 11.03 -18.78
C HIS A 30 27.71 10.12 -20.01
N LEU A 31 28.49 10.50 -21.01
CA LEU A 31 28.87 9.62 -22.11
C LEU A 31 29.93 8.64 -21.58
N GLN A 32 29.75 7.36 -21.77
CA GLN A 32 30.67 6.33 -21.31
C GLN A 32 30.95 5.33 -22.43
N SER A 33 32.21 4.93 -22.59
CA SER A 33 32.53 3.84 -23.46
C SER A 33 31.90 2.52 -22.94
N GLY A 34 31.21 1.80 -23.80
CA GLY A 34 30.52 0.55 -23.42
C GLY A 34 29.96 -0.19 -24.64
N PRO A 35 29.25 -1.31 -24.40
CA PRO A 35 28.71 -2.13 -25.46
C PRO A 35 27.72 -1.33 -26.33
N PRO A 36 27.69 -1.60 -27.66
CA PRO A 36 26.74 -0.98 -28.57
C PRO A 36 25.29 -1.43 -28.28
N ILE A 37 24.38 -0.94 -29.12
CA ILE A 37 22.99 -1.45 -29.17
C ILE A 37 22.99 -2.98 -29.26
N PHE A 38 22.09 -3.60 -28.55
CA PHE A 38 21.90 -5.05 -28.51
C PHE A 38 20.51 -5.42 -29.03
N GLU A 39 20.39 -6.60 -29.62
CA GLU A 39 19.13 -7.09 -30.13
C GLU A 39 18.05 -7.11 -29.03
N GLY A 40 16.91 -6.47 -29.31
CA GLY A 40 15.81 -6.30 -28.37
C GLY A 40 15.87 -5.01 -27.54
N ASP A 41 16.89 -4.16 -27.68
CA ASP A 41 16.88 -2.81 -27.11
C ASP A 41 15.80 -1.95 -27.78
N ASN A 42 15.15 -1.10 -27.02
CA ASN A 42 14.01 -0.31 -27.48
C ASN A 42 14.47 1.02 -28.09
N SER A 43 14.02 1.34 -29.31
CA SER A 43 14.19 2.69 -29.85
C SER A 43 13.48 3.71 -28.96
N PHE A 44 14.16 4.80 -28.63
CA PHE A 44 13.63 5.83 -27.74
C PHE A 44 13.37 7.15 -28.49
N PHE A 45 14.41 7.75 -29.03
CA PHE A 45 14.33 9.02 -29.75
C PHE A 45 15.49 9.13 -30.75
N SER A 46 15.17 9.39 -32.02
CA SER A 46 16.19 9.43 -33.09
C SER A 46 17.08 8.20 -33.07
N GLU A 47 18.37 8.35 -32.87
CA GLU A 47 19.39 7.29 -32.80
C GLU A 47 19.66 6.80 -31.36
N LEU A 48 18.83 7.20 -30.37
CA LEU A 48 18.95 6.76 -28.98
C LEU A 48 18.13 5.50 -28.74
N TYR A 49 18.67 4.61 -27.91
CA TYR A 49 18.07 3.35 -27.55
C TYR A 49 18.07 3.17 -26.03
N LEU A 50 17.04 2.55 -25.50
CA LEU A 50 16.96 2.14 -24.12
C LEU A 50 17.27 0.65 -24.04
N SER A 51 18.13 0.27 -23.11
CA SER A 51 18.37 -1.15 -22.81
C SER A 51 17.03 -1.85 -22.56
N GLN A 52 16.82 -2.99 -23.18
CA GLN A 52 15.70 -3.88 -22.87
C GLN A 52 15.71 -4.24 -21.38
N GLN A 53 14.54 -4.55 -20.81
CA GLN A 53 14.39 -4.73 -19.37
C GLN A 53 15.40 -5.73 -18.78
N ALA A 54 15.60 -6.88 -19.42
CA ALA A 54 16.56 -7.89 -18.95
C ALA A 54 18.00 -7.37 -18.92
N ARG A 55 18.42 -6.66 -19.97
CA ARG A 55 19.74 -6.03 -20.05
C ARG A 55 19.90 -4.96 -18.97
N ALA A 56 18.90 -4.11 -18.79
CA ALA A 56 18.92 -3.06 -17.76
C ALA A 56 19.09 -3.64 -16.35
N PHE A 57 18.43 -4.76 -16.04
CA PHE A 57 18.66 -5.44 -14.74
C PHE A 57 20.09 -5.98 -14.63
N LEU A 58 20.63 -6.63 -15.66
CA LEU A 58 22.02 -7.10 -15.64
C LEU A 58 23.03 -5.98 -15.45
N GLU A 59 22.88 -4.87 -16.18
CA GLU A 59 23.75 -3.70 -16.10
C GLU A 59 23.74 -3.07 -14.68
N ASN A 60 22.62 -3.16 -13.96
CA ASN A 60 22.51 -2.65 -12.58
C ASN A 60 23.23 -3.51 -11.53
N PHE A 61 23.69 -4.73 -11.86
CA PHE A 61 24.56 -5.52 -11.00
C PHE A 61 26.06 -5.21 -11.21
N GLN A 62 26.43 -4.41 -12.20
CA GLN A 62 27.80 -3.96 -12.36
C GLN A 62 28.20 -2.98 -11.26
N GLN A 63 29.46 -3.03 -10.84
CA GLN A 63 29.97 -2.09 -9.85
C GLN A 63 29.98 -0.66 -10.40
N SER A 64 29.35 0.26 -9.70
CA SER A 64 29.48 1.69 -9.90
C SER A 64 30.68 2.21 -9.09
N ARG A 65 31.54 3.04 -9.72
CA ARG A 65 32.64 3.73 -9.01
C ARG A 65 32.16 4.87 -8.13
N LYS A 66 30.94 5.36 -8.35
CA LYS A 66 30.33 6.45 -7.60
C LYS A 66 29.19 5.91 -6.78
N THR A 67 28.93 6.55 -5.65
CA THR A 67 27.86 6.18 -4.70
C THR A 67 26.78 7.25 -4.63
N GLY A 68 25.66 6.93 -4.01
CA GLY A 68 24.52 7.85 -3.83
C GLY A 68 23.88 8.29 -5.15
N GLU A 69 23.54 9.56 -5.26
CA GLU A 69 22.83 10.12 -6.44
C GLU A 69 23.65 10.04 -7.74
N GLN A 70 24.96 10.01 -7.64
CA GLN A 70 25.87 9.89 -8.78
C GLN A 70 26.16 8.43 -9.17
N SER A 71 25.58 7.43 -8.47
CA SER A 71 25.71 6.06 -8.89
C SER A 71 24.96 5.81 -10.19
N ARG A 72 25.62 5.16 -11.14
CA ARG A 72 24.98 4.72 -12.39
C ARG A 72 24.10 3.48 -12.21
N THR A 73 24.26 2.76 -11.10
CA THR A 73 23.54 1.54 -10.77
C THR A 73 22.60 1.79 -9.60
N LEU A 74 21.49 1.06 -9.59
CA LEU A 74 20.55 1.01 -8.48
C LEU A 74 21.17 0.32 -7.26
N THR A 75 20.66 0.63 -6.06
CA THR A 75 20.98 -0.14 -4.87
C THR A 75 20.28 -1.50 -4.93
N ARG A 76 20.69 -2.43 -4.04
CA ARG A 76 20.07 -3.74 -3.94
C ARG A 76 18.57 -3.65 -3.64
N GLU A 77 18.20 -2.79 -2.70
CA GLU A 77 16.82 -2.53 -2.30
C GLU A 77 16.01 -2.00 -3.48
N GLN A 78 16.55 -1.05 -4.24
CA GLN A 78 15.88 -0.50 -5.42
C GLN A 78 15.67 -1.54 -6.52
N ILE A 79 16.62 -2.47 -6.70
CA ILE A 79 16.46 -3.59 -7.65
C ILE A 79 15.33 -4.51 -7.19
N GLU A 80 15.28 -4.87 -5.91
CA GLU A 80 14.23 -5.72 -5.34
C GLU A 80 12.84 -5.07 -5.44
N GLU A 81 12.71 -3.76 -5.18
CA GLU A 81 11.47 -3.01 -5.38
C GLU A 81 10.99 -3.03 -6.84
N ARG A 82 11.92 -2.93 -7.79
CA ARG A 82 11.55 -3.00 -9.21
C ARG A 82 11.11 -4.40 -9.62
N LEU A 83 11.72 -5.44 -9.07
CA LEU A 83 11.27 -6.81 -9.27
C LEU A 83 9.87 -7.03 -8.66
N GLU A 84 9.60 -6.46 -7.48
CA GLU A 84 8.27 -6.48 -6.87
C GLU A 84 7.22 -5.80 -7.76
N ASN A 85 7.56 -4.66 -8.38
CA ASN A 85 6.66 -3.98 -9.32
C ASN A 85 6.34 -4.85 -10.56
N ILE A 86 7.29 -5.68 -11.00
CA ILE A 86 7.03 -6.66 -12.07
C ILE A 86 6.04 -7.72 -11.60
N ILE A 87 6.20 -8.24 -10.39
CA ILE A 87 5.25 -9.21 -9.82
C ILE A 87 3.84 -8.59 -9.72
N ARG A 88 3.74 -7.37 -9.21
CA ARG A 88 2.46 -6.66 -9.08
C ARG A 88 1.75 -6.51 -10.42
N SER A 89 2.48 -6.13 -11.47
CA SER A 89 1.90 -5.84 -12.79
C SER A 89 1.71 -7.06 -13.69
N LYS A 90 2.58 -8.08 -13.58
CA LYS A 90 2.64 -9.22 -14.50
C LYS A 90 2.62 -10.60 -13.81
N GLY A 91 2.47 -10.61 -12.48
CA GLY A 91 2.54 -11.84 -11.68
C GLY A 91 3.94 -12.46 -11.64
N GLU A 92 4.06 -13.60 -11.00
CA GLU A 92 5.33 -14.35 -10.91
C GLU A 92 5.86 -14.77 -12.28
N ASN A 93 4.97 -15.01 -13.23
CA ASN A 93 5.36 -15.30 -14.61
C ASN A 93 6.17 -14.16 -15.24
N GLY A 94 5.89 -12.92 -14.88
CA GLY A 94 6.68 -11.76 -15.31
C GLY A 94 8.14 -11.82 -14.87
N LEU A 95 8.42 -12.31 -13.65
CA LEU A 95 9.80 -12.54 -13.19
C LEU A 95 10.46 -13.72 -13.91
N ASN A 96 9.72 -14.78 -14.17
CA ASN A 96 10.24 -15.94 -14.90
C ASN A 96 10.64 -15.54 -16.33
N ILE A 97 9.80 -14.78 -17.04
CA ILE A 97 10.11 -14.25 -18.37
C ILE A 97 11.36 -13.36 -18.34
N LEU A 98 11.44 -12.43 -17.36
CA LEU A 98 12.61 -11.58 -17.17
C LEU A 98 13.88 -12.42 -16.93
N ARG A 99 13.81 -13.42 -16.06
CA ARG A 99 14.92 -14.32 -15.72
C ARG A 99 15.40 -15.10 -16.92
N ASP A 100 14.48 -15.66 -17.69
CA ASP A 100 14.81 -16.48 -18.86
C ASP A 100 15.45 -15.63 -19.96
N ARG A 101 14.92 -14.43 -20.20
CA ARG A 101 15.55 -13.47 -21.13
C ARG A 101 16.92 -13.01 -20.65
N ALA A 102 17.10 -12.73 -19.36
CA ALA A 102 18.41 -12.37 -18.81
C ALA A 102 19.43 -13.51 -18.95
N ARG A 103 19.00 -14.77 -18.76
CA ARG A 103 19.84 -15.97 -18.99
C ARG A 103 20.31 -16.06 -20.42
N GLU A 104 19.42 -15.82 -21.36
CA GLU A 104 19.70 -15.91 -22.80
C GLU A 104 20.74 -14.88 -23.24
N ILE A 105 20.60 -13.62 -22.81
CA ILE A 105 21.45 -12.52 -23.28
C ILE A 105 22.77 -12.36 -22.50
N ALA A 106 22.86 -12.89 -21.27
CA ALA A 106 24.01 -12.69 -20.40
C ALA A 106 25.35 -13.17 -21.02
N PRO A 107 25.45 -14.31 -21.72
CA PRO A 107 26.70 -14.74 -22.35
C PRO A 107 27.17 -13.77 -23.44
N ALA A 108 26.27 -13.31 -24.31
CA ALA A 108 26.61 -12.39 -25.39
C ALA A 108 27.05 -11.01 -24.84
N LEU A 109 26.54 -10.59 -23.69
CA LEU A 109 26.92 -9.38 -22.98
C LEU A 109 28.13 -9.56 -22.04
N LYS A 110 28.61 -10.80 -21.83
CA LYS A 110 29.64 -11.16 -20.84
C LYS A 110 29.24 -10.77 -19.40
N MET A 111 27.98 -11.04 -19.06
CA MET A 111 27.34 -10.68 -17.78
C MET A 111 26.80 -11.90 -17.02
N GLU A 112 27.46 -13.05 -17.11
CA GLU A 112 27.01 -14.28 -16.47
C GLU A 112 27.03 -14.17 -14.95
N LYS A 113 27.98 -13.42 -14.36
CA LYS A 113 28.05 -13.17 -12.91
C LYS A 113 26.87 -12.32 -12.44
N GLU A 114 26.53 -11.31 -13.19
CA GLU A 114 25.40 -10.43 -12.97
C GLU A 114 24.08 -11.19 -13.05
N PHE A 115 23.97 -12.10 -14.03
CA PHE A 115 22.83 -13.01 -14.13
C PHE A 115 22.70 -13.92 -12.91
N LEU A 116 23.80 -14.52 -12.42
CA LEU A 116 23.74 -15.37 -11.21
C LEU A 116 23.26 -14.58 -9.99
N ALA A 117 23.68 -13.32 -9.85
CA ALA A 117 23.23 -12.45 -8.77
C ALA A 117 21.73 -12.11 -8.89
N LEU A 118 21.27 -11.74 -10.09
CA LEU A 118 19.85 -11.49 -10.38
C LEU A 118 19.00 -12.73 -10.11
N ASN A 119 19.44 -13.90 -10.60
CA ASN A 119 18.72 -15.16 -10.44
C ASN A 119 18.55 -15.55 -8.96
N LYS A 120 19.56 -15.30 -8.10
CA LYS A 120 19.46 -15.52 -6.66
C LYS A 120 18.38 -14.69 -6.02
N ILE A 121 18.27 -13.41 -6.39
CA ILE A 121 17.23 -12.52 -5.87
C ILE A 121 15.85 -12.98 -6.32
N ILE A 122 15.65 -13.20 -7.62
CA ILE A 122 14.38 -13.65 -8.16
C ILE A 122 13.95 -14.95 -7.48
N SER A 123 14.88 -15.91 -7.32
CA SER A 123 14.59 -17.18 -6.66
C SER A 123 14.22 -17.00 -5.18
N ALA A 124 14.84 -16.06 -4.47
CA ALA A 124 14.48 -15.75 -3.09
C ALA A 124 13.10 -15.08 -2.99
N MET A 125 12.76 -14.16 -3.90
CA MET A 125 11.44 -13.53 -3.96
C MET A 125 10.32 -14.52 -4.30
N LEU A 126 10.64 -15.57 -5.05
CA LEU A 126 9.73 -16.68 -5.36
C LEU A 126 9.80 -17.81 -4.31
N SER A 127 10.38 -17.56 -3.15
CA SER A 127 10.49 -18.49 -2.01
C SER A 127 11.23 -19.80 -2.32
N THR A 128 12.06 -19.83 -3.38
CA THR A 128 12.88 -21.00 -3.75
C THR A 128 14.32 -20.91 -3.23
N GLN A 129 14.65 -19.82 -2.49
CA GLN A 129 15.94 -19.57 -1.85
C GLN A 129 15.73 -18.87 -0.50
N PRO A 130 16.70 -18.93 0.44
CA PRO A 130 16.57 -18.31 1.76
C PRO A 130 16.29 -16.80 1.69
N VAL A 131 15.37 -16.32 2.54
CA VAL A 131 14.96 -14.90 2.67
C VAL A 131 16.15 -13.99 3.00
N GLY A 132 17.17 -14.50 3.72
CA GLY A 132 18.39 -13.75 4.05
C GLY A 132 19.19 -13.23 2.86
N ILE A 133 18.89 -13.70 1.63
CA ILE A 133 19.46 -13.16 0.39
C ILE A 133 18.90 -11.76 0.07
N LEU A 134 17.68 -11.45 0.51
CA LEU A 134 16.99 -10.20 0.23
C LEU A 134 17.41 -9.10 1.22
N SER A 135 17.60 -7.90 0.71
CA SER A 135 17.96 -6.71 1.50
C SER A 135 16.73 -5.87 1.85
N SER A 136 15.81 -5.66 0.90
CA SER A 136 14.64 -4.83 1.09
C SER A 136 13.58 -5.47 2.00
N SER A 137 12.85 -4.62 2.74
CA SER A 137 11.68 -5.07 3.53
C SER A 137 10.57 -5.62 2.64
N VAL A 138 10.40 -5.03 1.45
CA VAL A 138 9.40 -5.44 0.45
C VAL A 138 9.69 -6.84 -0.08
N GLY A 139 10.93 -7.09 -0.48
CA GLY A 139 11.35 -8.42 -0.96
C GLY A 139 11.23 -9.50 0.12
N LYS A 140 11.64 -9.19 1.36
CA LYS A 140 11.51 -10.10 2.51
C LYS A 140 10.04 -10.41 2.83
N ALA A 141 9.18 -9.41 2.84
CA ALA A 141 7.75 -9.60 3.07
C ALA A 141 7.11 -10.47 1.99
N ARG A 142 7.48 -10.25 0.71
CA ARG A 142 7.06 -11.11 -0.41
C ARG A 142 7.45 -12.57 -0.18
N ALA A 143 8.71 -12.81 0.13
CA ALA A 143 9.22 -14.17 0.33
C ALA A 143 8.59 -14.88 1.54
N LEU A 144 8.10 -14.11 2.53
CA LEU A 144 7.38 -14.62 3.70
C LEU A 144 5.86 -14.77 3.46
N GLY A 145 5.36 -14.43 2.26
CA GLY A 145 3.95 -14.53 1.92
C GLY A 145 3.08 -13.37 2.43
N GLU A 146 3.68 -12.30 2.93
CA GLU A 146 3.00 -11.10 3.44
C GLU A 146 3.44 -9.82 2.70
N PRO A 147 3.29 -9.75 1.37
CA PRO A 147 3.69 -8.57 0.60
C PRO A 147 2.82 -7.37 0.96
N PHE A 148 3.41 -6.17 0.90
CA PHE A 148 2.73 -4.92 1.22
C PHE A 148 2.95 -3.83 0.15
N ASP A 149 2.12 -2.79 0.16
CA ASP A 149 2.25 -1.62 -0.70
C ASP A 149 3.25 -0.62 -0.11
N SER A 150 4.46 -0.59 -0.66
CA SER A 150 5.53 0.30 -0.18
C SER A 150 5.20 1.79 -0.35
N GLY A 151 4.42 2.14 -1.37
CA GLY A 151 3.98 3.52 -1.58
C GLY A 151 3.03 3.98 -0.47
N ARG A 152 2.09 3.12 -0.06
CA ARG A 152 1.18 3.41 1.06
C ARG A 152 1.93 3.44 2.39
N ILE A 153 2.89 2.54 2.62
CA ILE A 153 3.71 2.55 3.83
C ILE A 153 4.49 3.87 3.96
N ALA A 154 5.03 4.40 2.88
CA ALA A 154 5.69 5.71 2.92
C ALA A 154 4.73 6.87 3.29
N ILE A 155 3.47 6.82 2.84
CA ILE A 155 2.45 7.79 3.24
C ILE A 155 2.10 7.65 4.74
N PHE A 156 2.01 6.42 5.24
CA PHE A 156 1.74 6.15 6.66
C PHE A 156 2.88 6.64 7.56
N GLU A 157 4.13 6.51 7.12
CA GLU A 157 5.30 7.06 7.81
C GLU A 157 5.23 8.60 7.89
N LEU A 158 4.91 9.27 6.77
CA LEU A 158 4.75 10.73 6.75
C LEU A 158 3.62 11.20 7.68
N LEU A 159 2.50 10.47 7.75
CA LEU A 159 1.43 10.79 8.67
C LEU A 159 1.86 10.58 10.12
N TYR A 160 2.55 9.48 10.42
CA TYR A 160 3.13 9.22 11.74
C TYR A 160 4.03 10.38 12.18
N ASP A 161 4.97 10.79 11.34
CA ASP A 161 5.89 11.90 11.64
C ASP A 161 5.13 13.20 11.91
N ALA A 162 4.07 13.47 11.15
CA ALA A 162 3.22 14.63 11.36
C ALA A 162 2.44 14.56 12.68
N LEU A 163 1.97 13.38 13.08
CA LEU A 163 1.18 13.18 14.30
C LEU A 163 2.05 13.11 15.57
N ALA A 164 3.16 12.37 15.52
CA ALA A 164 3.99 12.11 16.69
C ALA A 164 4.65 13.38 17.29
N GLY A 165 4.88 14.41 16.46
CA GLY A 165 5.51 15.67 16.89
C GLY A 165 4.56 16.69 17.48
N ASN A 166 3.24 16.43 17.54
CA ASN A 166 2.25 17.39 17.97
C ASN A 166 1.76 17.15 19.41
N ILE A 167 1.36 18.22 20.06
CA ILE A 167 0.66 18.18 21.35
C ILE A 167 -0.82 18.45 21.07
N TYR A 168 -1.67 17.52 21.47
CA TYR A 168 -3.10 17.62 21.28
C TYR A 168 -3.80 18.11 22.56
N PRO A 169 -4.81 18.99 22.44
CA PRO A 169 -5.60 19.38 23.59
C PRO A 169 -6.39 18.19 24.12
N GLU A 170 -6.46 18.07 25.43
CA GLU A 170 -7.31 17.07 26.08
C GLU A 170 -8.78 17.48 25.97
N TYR A 171 -9.59 16.63 25.37
CA TYR A 171 -11.03 16.81 25.27
C TYR A 171 -11.72 15.84 26.23
N VAL A 172 -12.41 16.40 27.20
CA VAL A 172 -13.22 15.60 28.12
C VAL A 172 -14.51 15.16 27.42
N ASP A 173 -14.79 13.86 27.43
CA ASP A 173 -16.06 13.35 26.91
C ASP A 173 -17.23 13.88 27.76
N LYS A 174 -18.17 14.54 27.08
CA LYS A 174 -19.39 15.09 27.69
C LYS A 174 -20.54 14.09 27.74
N ASN A 175 -20.42 12.94 27.11
CA ASN A 175 -21.47 11.91 27.04
C ASN A 175 -21.42 10.98 28.25
N THR A 176 -21.38 11.53 29.45
CA THR A 176 -21.18 10.77 30.71
C THR A 176 -22.44 10.08 31.24
N SER A 177 -23.64 10.49 30.81
CA SER A 177 -24.87 9.77 31.15
C SER A 177 -25.27 8.77 30.10
N ARG A 178 -26.00 7.72 30.51
CA ARG A 178 -26.51 6.71 29.56
C ARG A 178 -27.34 7.34 28.43
N ALA A 179 -28.20 8.30 28.75
CA ALA A 179 -29.04 8.98 27.76
C ALA A 179 -28.22 9.83 26.80
N ALA A 180 -27.19 10.56 27.28
CA ALA A 180 -26.29 11.32 26.42
C ALA A 180 -25.49 10.42 25.50
N TYR A 181 -24.97 9.29 26.03
CA TYR A 181 -24.22 8.33 25.23
C TYR A 181 -25.08 7.65 24.14
N GLN A 182 -26.32 7.26 24.48
CA GLN A 182 -27.26 6.70 23.50
C GLN A 182 -27.64 7.73 22.42
N SER A 183 -27.83 8.98 22.78
CA SER A 183 -28.08 10.07 21.82
C SER A 183 -26.87 10.28 20.90
N PHE A 184 -25.67 10.30 21.45
CA PHE A 184 -24.43 10.35 20.67
C PHE A 184 -24.33 9.17 19.69
N ALA A 185 -24.50 7.93 20.17
CA ALA A 185 -24.44 6.75 19.35
C ALA A 185 -25.50 6.74 18.23
N PHE A 186 -26.69 7.30 18.50
CA PHE A 186 -27.72 7.49 17.48
C PHE A 186 -27.23 8.39 16.35
N PHE A 187 -26.69 9.57 16.69
CA PHE A 187 -26.23 10.51 15.68
C PHE A 187 -24.99 10.02 14.94
N GLU A 188 -24.07 9.33 15.62
CA GLU A 188 -22.93 8.69 14.96
C GLU A 188 -23.41 7.65 13.93
N SER A 189 -24.35 6.82 14.29
CA SER A 189 -24.95 5.84 13.37
C SER A 189 -25.66 6.53 12.21
N TYR A 190 -26.48 7.52 12.49
CA TYR A 190 -27.24 8.25 11.50
C TYR A 190 -26.31 8.93 10.47
N PHE A 191 -25.39 9.76 10.92
CA PHE A 191 -24.50 10.50 10.03
C PHE A 191 -23.49 9.62 9.33
N SER A 192 -22.97 8.58 9.97
CA SER A 192 -22.06 7.62 9.32
C SER A 192 -22.71 6.95 8.12
N ASN A 193 -23.99 6.61 8.19
CA ASN A 193 -24.71 6.02 7.07
C ASN A 193 -25.16 7.07 6.06
N TYR A 194 -25.54 8.26 6.51
CA TYR A 194 -25.92 9.38 5.63
C TYR A 194 -24.77 9.74 4.66
N ILE A 195 -23.53 9.80 5.16
CA ILE A 195 -22.32 10.07 4.35
C ILE A 195 -22.13 9.00 3.25
N GLU A 196 -22.52 7.77 3.53
CA GLU A 196 -22.44 6.66 2.56
C GLU A 196 -23.64 6.61 1.58
N GLY A 197 -24.54 7.60 1.66
CA GLY A 197 -25.72 7.68 0.79
C GLY A 197 -26.96 6.96 1.30
N THR A 198 -26.92 6.38 2.51
CA THR A 198 -28.09 5.81 3.17
C THR A 198 -28.86 6.91 3.89
N ILE A 199 -29.84 7.50 3.20
CA ILE A 199 -30.60 8.66 3.68
C ILE A 199 -31.95 8.21 4.22
N PHE A 200 -32.19 8.38 5.52
CA PHE A 200 -33.47 8.27 6.21
C PHE A 200 -33.85 9.60 6.82
N ASP A 201 -35.14 9.81 7.03
CA ASP A 201 -35.58 10.85 7.97
C ASP A 201 -35.14 10.48 9.38
N VAL A 202 -34.87 11.51 10.22
CA VAL A 202 -34.40 11.30 11.58
C VAL A 202 -35.36 10.41 12.39
N GLU A 203 -36.67 10.60 12.20
CA GLU A 203 -37.69 9.80 12.91
C GLU A 203 -37.77 8.37 12.40
N GLU A 204 -37.58 8.14 11.09
CA GLU A 204 -37.47 6.79 10.52
C GLU A 204 -36.28 6.05 11.10
N ALA A 205 -35.10 6.70 11.10
CA ALA A 205 -33.88 6.11 11.69
C ALA A 205 -34.05 5.82 13.20
N ARG A 206 -34.73 6.74 13.93
CA ARG A 206 -35.05 6.54 15.34
C ARG A 206 -35.97 5.36 15.56
N GLN A 207 -36.99 5.21 14.73
CA GLN A 207 -37.92 4.09 14.79
C GLN A 207 -37.18 2.76 14.53
N ILE A 208 -36.36 2.69 13.47
CA ILE A 208 -35.56 1.51 13.16
C ILE A 208 -34.71 1.09 14.36
N ILE A 209 -33.99 2.03 14.97
CA ILE A 209 -33.09 1.77 16.11
C ILE A 209 -33.89 1.37 17.36
N THR A 210 -35.01 2.05 17.67
CA THR A 210 -35.79 1.80 18.89
C THR A 210 -36.53 0.47 18.84
N THR A 211 -37.06 0.11 17.66
CA THR A 211 -37.82 -1.16 17.50
C THR A 211 -36.93 -2.31 17.06
N GLU A 212 -35.67 -2.07 16.72
CA GLU A 212 -34.74 -3.03 16.10
C GLU A 212 -35.36 -3.73 14.87
N THR A 213 -36.30 -3.06 14.21
CA THR A 213 -37.07 -3.65 13.10
C THR A 213 -36.73 -2.92 11.81
N PRO A 214 -36.09 -3.62 10.84
CA PRO A 214 -35.81 -3.05 9.52
C PRO A 214 -37.09 -2.71 8.76
N LEU A 215 -37.06 -1.61 7.98
CA LEU A 215 -38.13 -1.28 7.06
C LEU A 215 -38.08 -2.25 5.85
N PRO A 216 -39.18 -2.96 5.52
CA PRO A 216 -39.17 -3.99 4.47
C PRO A 216 -38.72 -3.47 3.09
N ALA A 217 -39.12 -2.23 2.74
CA ALA A 217 -38.76 -1.61 1.48
C ALA A 217 -37.29 -1.16 1.40
N ARG A 218 -36.60 -1.06 2.54
CA ARG A 218 -35.21 -0.60 2.67
C ARG A 218 -34.46 -1.47 3.68
N ASN A 219 -34.56 -2.77 3.50
CA ASN A 219 -34.05 -3.75 4.48
C ASN A 219 -32.53 -3.63 4.71
N GLU A 220 -31.73 -3.62 3.64
CA GLU A 220 -30.28 -3.53 3.75
C GLU A 220 -29.83 -2.20 4.40
N ASP A 221 -30.41 -1.08 3.97
CA ASP A 221 -30.12 0.24 4.52
C ASP A 221 -30.48 0.33 6.02
N SER A 222 -31.62 -0.27 6.43
CA SER A 222 -32.02 -0.32 7.83
C SER A 222 -31.04 -1.14 8.66
N HIS A 223 -30.56 -2.24 8.13
CA HIS A 223 -29.53 -3.05 8.80
C HIS A 223 -28.18 -2.34 8.90
N ASP A 224 -27.81 -1.51 7.92
CA ASP A 224 -26.59 -0.69 7.98
C ASP A 224 -26.65 0.29 9.17
N VAL A 225 -27.79 0.97 9.36
CA VAL A 225 -28.03 1.84 10.51
C VAL A 225 -28.00 1.07 11.83
N LEU A 226 -28.73 -0.07 11.90
CA LEU A 226 -28.73 -0.93 13.09
C LEU A 226 -27.36 -1.49 13.44
N GLY A 227 -26.61 -1.96 12.44
CA GLY A 227 -25.24 -2.47 12.63
C GLY A 227 -24.30 -1.41 13.17
N THR A 228 -24.37 -0.18 12.62
CA THR A 228 -23.57 0.93 13.13
C THR A 228 -23.95 1.29 14.55
N TYR A 229 -25.26 1.40 14.86
CA TYR A 229 -25.74 1.71 16.21
C TYR A 229 -25.35 0.64 17.21
N LYS A 230 -25.43 -0.64 16.85
CA LYS A 230 -25.02 -1.76 17.69
C LYS A 230 -23.57 -1.66 18.16
N LEU A 231 -22.67 -1.18 17.28
CA LEU A 231 -21.27 -0.93 17.66
C LEU A 231 -21.14 0.33 18.52
N THR A 232 -21.63 1.45 18.01
CA THR A 232 -21.41 2.78 18.64
C THR A 232 -22.13 2.95 19.98
N SER A 233 -23.23 2.22 20.21
CA SER A 233 -23.97 2.24 21.48
C SER A 233 -23.39 1.32 22.56
N ASN A 234 -22.37 0.52 22.24
CA ASN A 234 -21.69 -0.37 23.17
C ASN A 234 -20.32 0.21 23.60
N PRO A 235 -20.22 0.83 24.79
CA PRO A 235 -18.97 1.43 25.26
C PRO A 235 -17.83 0.43 25.40
N THR A 236 -18.13 -0.81 25.76
CA THR A 236 -17.12 -1.87 25.89
C THR A 236 -16.52 -2.19 24.55
N GLU A 237 -17.36 -2.35 23.50
CA GLU A 237 -16.90 -2.58 22.13
C GLU A 237 -16.07 -1.43 21.61
N MET A 238 -16.54 -0.19 21.82
CA MET A 238 -15.86 1.02 21.36
C MET A 238 -14.56 1.32 22.12
N SER A 239 -14.33 0.72 23.27
CA SER A 239 -13.07 0.83 24.02
C SER A 239 -11.99 -0.15 23.56
N ILE A 240 -12.31 -1.09 22.66
CA ILE A 240 -11.33 -2.05 22.17
C ILE A 240 -10.39 -1.37 21.18
N CYS A 241 -9.13 -1.27 21.57
CA CYS A 241 -8.04 -0.81 20.72
C CYS A 241 -7.10 -1.99 20.44
N PRO A 242 -6.74 -2.26 19.18
CA PRO A 242 -5.85 -3.38 18.87
C PRO A 242 -4.45 -3.13 19.42
N SER A 243 -3.86 -4.15 20.04
CA SER A 243 -2.50 -4.14 20.58
C SER A 243 -1.51 -4.88 19.69
N SER A 244 -2.00 -5.60 18.69
CA SER A 244 -1.21 -6.36 17.73
C SER A 244 -1.79 -6.28 16.31
N PRO A 245 -0.98 -6.55 15.28
CA PRO A 245 -1.48 -6.65 13.90
C PRO A 245 -2.59 -7.70 13.73
N SER A 246 -2.52 -8.80 14.46
CA SER A 246 -3.55 -9.86 14.42
C SER A 246 -4.87 -9.36 15.00
N GLU A 247 -4.84 -8.71 16.15
CA GLU A 247 -6.03 -8.13 16.77
C GLU A 247 -6.66 -7.04 15.91
N LEU A 248 -5.83 -6.23 15.18
CA LEU A 248 -6.35 -5.28 14.19
C LEU A 248 -7.18 -6.01 13.12
N ILE A 249 -6.66 -7.10 12.56
CA ILE A 249 -7.35 -7.85 11.51
C ILE A 249 -8.65 -8.45 12.04
N ASP A 250 -8.61 -9.06 13.23
CA ASP A 250 -9.80 -9.67 13.85
C ASP A 250 -10.87 -8.62 14.16
N LEU A 251 -10.46 -7.43 14.64
CA LEU A 251 -11.38 -6.33 14.93
C LEU A 251 -12.00 -5.75 13.64
N LEU A 252 -11.21 -5.60 12.59
CA LEU A 252 -11.71 -5.20 11.27
C LEU A 252 -12.75 -6.19 10.75
N PHE A 253 -12.49 -7.49 10.83
CA PHE A 253 -13.43 -8.52 10.39
C PHE A 253 -14.72 -8.52 11.20
N SER A 254 -14.63 -8.47 12.52
CA SER A 254 -15.79 -8.49 13.41
C SER A 254 -16.68 -7.26 13.22
N ARG A 255 -16.10 -6.05 13.19
CA ARG A 255 -16.85 -4.81 12.99
C ARG A 255 -17.47 -4.74 11.60
N HIS A 256 -16.73 -5.10 10.57
CA HIS A 256 -17.28 -5.15 9.20
C HIS A 256 -18.44 -6.16 9.07
N ALA A 257 -18.32 -7.33 9.68
CA ALA A 257 -19.39 -8.33 9.66
C ALA A 257 -20.69 -7.82 10.31
N ILE A 258 -20.59 -7.02 11.38
CA ILE A 258 -21.74 -6.39 12.03
C ILE A 258 -22.35 -5.31 11.16
N LEU A 259 -21.51 -4.42 10.62
CA LEU A 259 -21.94 -3.28 9.78
C LEU A 259 -22.64 -3.73 8.50
N LEU A 260 -22.15 -4.77 7.84
CA LEU A 260 -22.64 -5.23 6.54
C LEU A 260 -23.46 -6.52 6.63
N SER A 261 -24.00 -6.86 7.80
CA SER A 261 -24.64 -8.16 8.07
C SER A 261 -25.73 -8.55 7.08
N ALA A 262 -26.49 -7.59 6.55
CA ALA A 262 -27.54 -7.83 5.55
C ALA A 262 -27.04 -7.81 4.09
N ARG A 263 -25.84 -7.32 3.83
CA ARG A 263 -25.26 -7.21 2.49
C ARG A 263 -24.36 -8.40 2.17
N THR A 264 -24.93 -9.60 2.12
CA THR A 264 -24.17 -10.86 1.95
C THR A 264 -23.33 -10.89 0.69
N ASN A 265 -23.73 -10.18 -0.38
CA ASN A 265 -23.01 -10.02 -1.64
C ASN A 265 -21.72 -9.16 -1.51
N LYS A 266 -21.52 -8.50 -0.37
CA LYS A 266 -20.33 -7.70 -0.05
C LYS A 266 -19.32 -8.42 0.84
N ASN A 267 -19.51 -9.72 1.07
CA ASN A 267 -18.65 -10.58 1.87
C ASN A 267 -18.38 -10.01 3.29
N PRO A 268 -19.42 -9.88 4.15
CA PRO A 268 -19.26 -9.36 5.50
C PRO A 268 -18.15 -10.08 6.29
N GLY A 269 -17.24 -9.34 6.91
CA GLY A 269 -16.13 -9.90 7.68
C GLY A 269 -14.98 -10.50 6.87
N GLN A 270 -14.90 -10.22 5.58
CA GLN A 270 -13.82 -10.71 4.71
C GLN A 270 -13.21 -9.57 3.89
N PHE A 271 -11.90 -9.59 3.73
CA PHE A 271 -11.25 -8.64 2.85
C PHE A 271 -11.65 -8.84 1.38
N LYS A 272 -11.52 -7.78 0.62
CA LYS A 272 -11.76 -7.78 -0.83
C LYS A 272 -10.86 -8.80 -1.53
N ASN A 273 -11.39 -9.39 -2.61
CA ASN A 273 -10.70 -10.34 -3.48
C ASN A 273 -10.52 -9.81 -4.91
N ILE A 274 -10.91 -8.57 -5.13
CA ILE A 274 -10.73 -7.79 -6.37
C ILE A 274 -10.30 -6.37 -6.01
N ASN A 275 -9.65 -5.68 -6.95
CA ASN A 275 -9.28 -4.28 -6.75
C ASN A 275 -10.51 -3.38 -6.82
N ASN A 276 -10.51 -2.34 -6.01
CA ASN A 276 -11.53 -1.30 -5.99
C ASN A 276 -10.92 0.09 -6.16
N ARG A 277 -11.73 1.03 -6.59
CA ARG A 277 -11.36 2.43 -6.77
C ARG A 277 -12.51 3.35 -6.44
N ALA A 278 -12.20 4.60 -6.12
CA ALA A 278 -13.17 5.68 -5.98
C ALA A 278 -12.74 6.86 -6.88
N GLY A 279 -13.53 7.13 -7.92
CA GLY A 279 -13.11 8.08 -8.96
C GLY A 279 -11.80 7.65 -9.61
N ASP A 280 -10.79 8.52 -9.57
CA ASP A 280 -9.45 8.27 -10.10
C ASP A 280 -8.49 7.64 -9.07
N THR A 281 -8.92 7.48 -7.80
CA THR A 281 -8.10 6.90 -6.74
C THR A 281 -8.19 5.37 -6.77
N GLU A 282 -7.07 4.71 -7.05
CA GLU A 282 -6.91 3.27 -6.85
C GLU A 282 -6.45 3.01 -5.41
N PHE A 283 -7.13 2.09 -4.75
CA PHE A 283 -6.76 1.63 -3.41
C PHE A 283 -5.73 0.50 -3.47
N VAL A 284 -5.25 0.07 -2.31
CA VAL A 284 -4.27 -1.03 -2.20
C VAL A 284 -4.78 -2.27 -2.95
N ASP A 285 -3.90 -2.88 -3.74
CA ASP A 285 -4.19 -4.15 -4.42
C ASP A 285 -4.66 -5.21 -3.40
N TRP A 286 -5.70 -5.96 -3.73
CA TRP A 286 -6.31 -6.92 -2.82
C TRP A 286 -5.31 -7.94 -2.25
N LYS A 287 -4.28 -8.32 -3.02
CA LYS A 287 -3.22 -9.24 -2.59
C LYS A 287 -2.25 -8.63 -1.56
N LEU A 288 -2.22 -7.31 -1.46
CA LEU A 288 -1.34 -6.56 -0.58
C LEU A 288 -2.05 -6.05 0.68
N VAL A 289 -3.37 -6.18 0.77
CA VAL A 289 -4.18 -5.65 1.88
C VAL A 289 -3.66 -6.12 3.22
N MET A 290 -3.52 -7.44 3.40
CA MET A 290 -3.11 -8.03 4.67
C MET A 290 -1.74 -7.52 5.14
N GLY A 291 -0.73 -7.59 4.27
CA GLY A 291 0.62 -7.14 4.60
C GLY A 291 0.70 -5.62 4.80
N THR A 292 -0.08 -4.84 4.03
CA THR A 292 -0.11 -3.38 4.17
C THR A 292 -0.74 -2.94 5.51
N LEU A 293 -1.83 -3.58 5.94
CA LEU A 293 -2.43 -3.33 7.26
C LEU A 293 -1.47 -3.69 8.39
N LYS A 294 -0.87 -4.89 8.34
CA LYS A 294 0.10 -5.33 9.35
C LYS A 294 1.31 -4.40 9.43
N LYS A 295 1.86 -4.03 8.28
CA LYS A 295 3.02 -3.14 8.23
C LYS A 295 2.67 -1.71 8.64
N GLY A 296 1.51 -1.20 8.25
CA GLY A 296 1.01 0.11 8.69
C GLY A 296 0.74 0.17 10.20
N PHE A 297 0.40 -0.96 10.82
CA PHE A 297 0.19 -1.04 12.27
C PHE A 297 1.47 -0.75 13.08
N ASP A 298 2.65 -0.98 12.51
CA ASP A 298 3.92 -0.66 13.19
C ASP A 298 3.97 0.81 13.62
N TRP A 299 3.55 1.74 12.74
CA TRP A 299 3.50 3.17 13.03
C TRP A 299 2.40 3.52 14.04
N TYR A 300 1.21 2.91 13.92
CA TYR A 300 0.14 3.07 14.89
C TYR A 300 0.58 2.70 16.30
N SER A 301 1.30 1.61 16.46
CA SER A 301 1.75 1.11 17.77
C SER A 301 2.77 2.04 18.45
N MET A 302 3.46 2.89 17.70
CA MET A 302 4.41 3.86 18.24
C MET A 302 3.77 5.17 18.71
N LEU A 303 2.53 5.49 18.26
CA LEU A 303 1.80 6.66 18.72
C LEU A 303 1.30 6.47 20.15
N GLN A 304 1.50 7.49 20.99
CA GLN A 304 1.08 7.46 22.40
C GLN A 304 -0.25 8.20 22.63
N ASP A 305 -0.46 9.31 21.91
CA ASP A 305 -1.65 10.13 22.07
C ASP A 305 -2.89 9.45 21.48
N PRO A 306 -4.02 9.35 22.23
CA PRO A 306 -5.24 8.68 21.77
C PRO A 306 -5.86 9.32 20.52
N PHE A 307 -5.83 10.66 20.43
CA PHE A 307 -6.37 11.38 19.29
C PHE A 307 -5.53 11.15 18.03
N ALA A 308 -4.19 11.19 18.17
CA ALA A 308 -3.28 10.83 17.08
C ALA A 308 -3.48 9.39 16.59
N ARG A 309 -3.67 8.45 17.52
CA ARG A 309 -3.97 7.05 17.21
C ARG A 309 -5.30 6.92 16.45
N ALA A 310 -6.34 7.63 16.86
CA ALA A 310 -7.64 7.59 16.19
C ALA A 310 -7.54 8.13 14.75
N ILE A 311 -6.89 9.27 14.55
CA ILE A 311 -6.66 9.85 13.21
C ILE A 311 -5.88 8.87 12.34
N TYR A 312 -4.78 8.31 12.87
CA TYR A 312 -3.94 7.39 12.13
C TYR A 312 -4.71 6.12 11.72
N MET A 313 -5.47 5.53 12.64
CA MET A 313 -6.24 4.31 12.37
C MET A 313 -7.32 4.56 11.29
N MET A 314 -8.06 5.66 11.42
CA MET A 314 -9.06 6.04 10.42
C MET A 314 -8.42 6.23 9.03
N PHE A 315 -7.26 6.86 8.96
CA PHE A 315 -6.52 7.06 7.71
C PHE A 315 -5.99 5.74 7.16
N LEU A 316 -5.40 4.88 8.00
CA LEU A 316 -4.90 3.56 7.62
C LEU A 316 -5.98 2.72 6.94
N VAL A 317 -7.15 2.63 7.56
CA VAL A 317 -8.27 1.84 7.01
C VAL A 317 -8.81 2.47 5.73
N SER A 318 -8.94 3.80 5.67
CA SER A 318 -9.43 4.53 4.50
C SER A 318 -8.50 4.36 3.29
N GLU A 319 -7.18 4.45 3.49
CA GLU A 319 -6.18 4.34 2.42
C GLU A 319 -6.00 2.91 1.93
N VAL A 320 -6.00 1.92 2.82
CA VAL A 320 -5.90 0.52 2.42
C VAL A 320 -7.18 0.07 1.73
N HIS A 321 -8.32 0.54 2.20
CA HIS A 321 -9.66 0.22 1.67
C HIS A 321 -9.87 -1.30 1.58
N PRO A 322 -9.80 -2.02 2.71
CA PRO A 322 -9.59 -3.46 2.73
C PRO A 322 -10.80 -4.29 2.28
N PHE A 323 -12.00 -3.74 2.28
CA PHE A 323 -13.25 -4.46 1.98
C PHE A 323 -13.83 -4.11 0.61
N LEU A 324 -14.76 -4.92 0.13
CA LEU A 324 -15.49 -4.62 -1.12
C LEU A 324 -16.40 -3.38 -1.00
N ASP A 325 -16.93 -3.15 0.21
CA ASP A 325 -17.84 -2.06 0.55
C ASP A 325 -17.72 -1.73 2.05
N GLY A 326 -18.34 -0.65 2.54
CA GLY A 326 -18.40 -0.31 3.96
C GLY A 326 -17.09 0.18 4.60
N ASN A 327 -16.06 0.44 3.82
CA ASN A 327 -14.75 0.87 4.33
C ASN A 327 -14.82 2.19 5.11
N GLY A 328 -15.60 3.16 4.65
CA GLY A 328 -15.78 4.42 5.36
C GLY A 328 -16.45 4.23 6.71
N ARG A 329 -17.49 3.38 6.79
CA ARG A 329 -18.16 3.04 8.05
C ARG A 329 -17.22 2.34 9.02
N VAL A 330 -16.45 1.36 8.53
CA VAL A 330 -15.44 0.67 9.36
C VAL A 330 -14.37 1.66 9.85
N ALA A 331 -13.84 2.51 8.97
CA ALA A 331 -12.81 3.49 9.36
C ALA A 331 -13.27 4.42 10.49
N ARG A 332 -14.55 4.80 10.51
CA ARG A 332 -15.13 5.68 11.54
C ARG A 332 -15.39 4.97 12.88
N VAL A 333 -15.54 3.66 12.90
CA VAL A 333 -15.76 2.90 14.14
C VAL A 333 -14.49 2.21 14.67
N MET A 334 -13.34 2.36 13.96
CA MET A 334 -12.04 1.83 14.41
C MET A 334 -11.34 2.79 15.35
#